data_6b187b9402116fbbeeb23ad20109d918
#
_entry.id   6b187b9402116fbbeeb23ad20109d918
#
_cell.length_a   1.000
_cell.length_b   1.000
_cell.length_c   1.000
_cell.angle_alpha   90.00
_cell.angle_beta   90.00
_cell.angle_gamma   90.00
#
_symmetry.space_group_name_H-M   'P 1'
#
loop_
_entity.id
_entity.type
_entity.pdbx_description
1 polymer ?
#
loop_
_entity_poly.entity_id
_entity_poly.type
_entity_poly.pdbx_seq_one_letter_code
_entity_poly.pdbx_strand_id
1 'polypeptide(L)'
;MISGPLRFLAVPIDSVHPDPANARLHGEKNLATLKASLAQFGQRKPIVVQKDGMIVRAGSGTLRAAQALGWTEIAAVIVDDDNATASQYAIADNRTAELAEWDDEALASLLQGMDEQTRQSVGFDEDDLEALLKSLTPEEPSGDAEPMLGAVQYSVVVDVDGAHAQAELLERLEREGYKCRALMS
;
A
#
# COMPACT_ATOMS: atom_id res chain seq x y z
N MET A 1 -16.39 10.39 -17.38
CA MET A 1 -16.12 10.63 -18.83
C MET A 1 -14.66 10.34 -19.14
N ILE A 2 -14.37 9.88 -20.37
CA ILE A 2 -12.98 9.66 -20.85
C ILE A 2 -12.24 11.00 -20.85
N SER A 3 -11.01 11.05 -20.31
CA SER A 3 -10.17 12.26 -20.34
C SER A 3 -9.79 12.65 -21.77
N GLY A 4 -9.60 13.94 -22.04
CA GLY A 4 -9.30 14.46 -23.37
C GLY A 4 -8.20 13.71 -24.14
N PRO A 5 -7.03 13.46 -23.52
CA PRO A 5 -5.91 12.74 -24.14
C PRO A 5 -6.23 11.29 -24.55
N LEU A 6 -7.25 10.65 -23.97
CA LEU A 6 -7.63 9.27 -24.29
C LEU A 6 -8.81 9.16 -25.26
N ARG A 7 -9.38 10.26 -25.71
CA ARG A 7 -10.58 10.25 -26.56
C ARG A 7 -10.37 9.50 -27.90
N PHE A 8 -9.18 9.49 -28.43
CA PHE A 8 -8.87 8.77 -29.67
C PHE A 8 -8.87 7.23 -29.51
N LEU A 9 -8.87 6.74 -28.26
CA LEU A 9 -8.99 5.33 -27.91
C LEU A 9 -10.43 4.92 -27.54
N ALA A 10 -11.39 5.81 -27.67
CA ALA A 10 -12.77 5.54 -27.30
C ALA A 10 -13.40 4.47 -28.19
N VAL A 11 -13.99 3.47 -27.53
CA VAL A 11 -14.81 2.44 -28.16
C VAL A 11 -16.17 2.35 -27.46
N PRO A 12 -17.23 1.90 -28.14
CA PRO A 12 -18.51 1.66 -27.51
C PRO A 12 -18.35 0.67 -26.33
N ILE A 13 -18.87 1.00 -25.16
CA ILE A 13 -18.69 0.17 -23.96
C ILE A 13 -19.32 -1.22 -24.10
N ASP A 14 -20.39 -1.31 -24.91
CA ASP A 14 -21.10 -2.57 -25.18
C ASP A 14 -20.34 -3.47 -26.19
N SER A 15 -19.29 -2.93 -26.85
CA SER A 15 -18.47 -3.70 -27.78
C SER A 15 -17.36 -4.50 -27.09
N VAL A 16 -17.10 -4.27 -25.78
CA VAL A 16 -16.07 -4.96 -25.01
C VAL A 16 -16.70 -5.87 -23.96
N HIS A 17 -16.08 -7.03 -23.73
CA HIS A 17 -16.65 -8.05 -22.88
C HIS A 17 -15.75 -8.38 -21.70
N PRO A 18 -16.31 -8.62 -20.50
CA PRO A 18 -15.54 -9.12 -19.36
C PRO A 18 -14.87 -10.46 -19.69
N ASP A 19 -13.67 -10.67 -19.18
CA ASP A 19 -13.01 -11.98 -19.29
C ASP A 19 -13.72 -13.00 -18.38
N PRO A 20 -14.30 -14.08 -18.93
CA PRO A 20 -14.94 -15.12 -18.13
C PRO A 20 -13.93 -15.90 -17.25
N ALA A 21 -12.63 -15.86 -17.60
CA ALA A 21 -11.54 -16.50 -16.87
C ALA A 21 -10.82 -15.53 -15.90
N ASN A 22 -11.37 -14.32 -15.69
CA ASN A 22 -10.75 -13.35 -14.79
C ASN A 22 -10.69 -13.88 -13.34
N ALA A 23 -9.46 -14.13 -12.86
CA ALA A 23 -9.23 -14.59 -11.49
C ALA A 23 -9.36 -13.48 -10.42
N ARG A 24 -9.36 -12.19 -10.82
CA ARG A 24 -9.46 -11.08 -9.89
C ARG A 24 -10.92 -10.74 -9.56
N LEU A 25 -11.25 -10.82 -8.28
CA LEU A 25 -12.58 -10.45 -7.79
C LEU A 25 -12.59 -8.97 -7.36
N HIS A 26 -13.65 -8.27 -7.74
CA HIS A 26 -13.90 -6.89 -7.34
C HIS A 26 -15.06 -6.86 -6.34
N GLY A 27 -14.74 -6.67 -5.05
CA GLY A 27 -15.72 -6.50 -4.00
C GLY A 27 -16.43 -5.15 -4.06
N GLU A 28 -17.48 -4.97 -3.24
CA GLU A 28 -18.31 -3.76 -3.25
C GLU A 28 -17.51 -2.48 -2.91
N LYS A 29 -16.62 -2.51 -1.90
CA LYS A 29 -15.76 -1.36 -1.53
C LYS A 29 -14.88 -0.96 -2.71
N ASN A 30 -14.23 -1.93 -3.38
CA ASN A 30 -13.38 -1.65 -4.55
C ASN A 30 -14.17 -1.04 -5.71
N LEU A 31 -15.37 -1.58 -6.02
CA LEU A 31 -16.20 -1.06 -7.10
C LEU A 31 -16.74 0.34 -6.77
N ALA A 32 -17.09 0.61 -5.52
CA ALA A 32 -17.51 1.95 -5.07
C ALA A 32 -16.38 2.97 -5.23
N THR A 33 -15.16 2.62 -4.82
CA THR A 33 -13.95 3.45 -5.00
C THR A 33 -13.67 3.73 -6.48
N LEU A 34 -13.72 2.71 -7.33
CA LEU A 34 -13.52 2.90 -8.78
C LEU A 34 -14.58 3.82 -9.40
N LYS A 35 -15.84 3.70 -8.97
CA LYS A 35 -16.92 4.60 -9.43
C LYS A 35 -16.66 6.04 -8.99
N ALA A 36 -16.30 6.26 -7.72
CA ALA A 36 -15.99 7.59 -7.19
C ALA A 36 -14.81 8.22 -7.94
N SER A 37 -13.73 7.47 -8.14
CA SER A 37 -12.55 7.89 -8.89
C SER A 37 -12.89 8.25 -10.35
N LEU A 38 -13.66 7.41 -11.04
CA LEU A 38 -14.10 7.69 -12.42
C LEU A 38 -15.04 8.89 -12.52
N ALA A 39 -15.90 9.11 -11.53
CA ALA A 39 -16.79 10.26 -11.47
C ALA A 39 -16.00 11.56 -11.29
N GLN A 40 -15.00 11.56 -10.42
CA GLN A 40 -14.21 12.74 -10.08
C GLN A 40 -13.14 13.05 -11.14
N PHE A 41 -12.35 12.06 -11.54
CA PHE A 41 -11.17 12.27 -12.39
C PHE A 41 -11.40 11.89 -13.86
N GLY A 42 -12.48 11.20 -14.18
CA GLY A 42 -12.66 10.54 -15.47
C GLY A 42 -11.70 9.37 -15.68
N GLN A 43 -11.77 8.74 -16.85
CA GLN A 43 -10.84 7.67 -17.20
C GLN A 43 -9.52 8.28 -17.66
N ARG A 44 -8.44 8.01 -16.91
CA ARG A 44 -7.08 8.50 -17.17
C ARG A 44 -6.10 7.41 -17.62
N LYS A 45 -6.48 6.13 -17.47
CA LYS A 45 -5.74 4.96 -17.96
C LYS A 45 -6.68 4.13 -18.83
N PRO A 46 -6.31 3.77 -20.07
CA PRO A 46 -7.16 2.92 -20.90
C PRO A 46 -7.22 1.50 -20.33
N ILE A 47 -8.30 0.79 -20.62
CA ILE A 47 -8.36 -0.67 -20.41
C ILE A 47 -7.60 -1.37 -21.54
N VAL A 48 -7.15 -2.61 -21.31
CA VAL A 48 -6.51 -3.43 -22.34
C VAL A 48 -7.48 -4.51 -22.77
N VAL A 49 -7.70 -4.58 -24.06
CA VAL A 49 -8.69 -5.46 -24.70
C VAL A 49 -8.00 -6.34 -25.73
N GLN A 50 -8.16 -7.65 -25.60
CA GLN A 50 -7.72 -8.59 -26.62
C GLN A 50 -8.68 -8.47 -27.82
N LYS A 51 -8.14 -8.34 -29.01
CA LYS A 51 -8.90 -8.15 -30.24
C LYS A 51 -9.83 -9.31 -30.55
N ASP A 52 -9.35 -10.54 -30.35
CA ASP A 52 -10.18 -11.73 -30.50
C ASP A 52 -11.24 -11.78 -29.39
N GLY A 53 -12.51 -11.72 -29.77
CA GLY A 53 -13.64 -11.69 -28.86
C GLY A 53 -13.81 -10.39 -28.08
N MET A 54 -12.99 -9.36 -28.32
CA MET A 54 -13.03 -8.07 -27.60
C MET A 54 -13.04 -8.24 -26.06
N ILE A 55 -12.20 -9.13 -25.56
CA ILE A 55 -12.12 -9.53 -24.16
C ILE A 55 -11.23 -8.57 -23.37
N VAL A 56 -11.72 -8.02 -22.25
CA VAL A 56 -10.96 -7.13 -21.35
C VAL A 56 -9.96 -7.95 -20.52
N ARG A 57 -8.67 -7.75 -20.78
CA ARG A 57 -7.57 -8.44 -20.09
C ARG A 57 -6.99 -7.63 -18.91
N ALA A 58 -7.06 -6.28 -18.98
CA ALA A 58 -6.74 -5.42 -17.84
C ALA A 58 -7.78 -4.30 -17.70
N GLY A 59 -8.16 -3.96 -16.48
CA GLY A 59 -9.14 -2.91 -16.18
C GLY A 59 -10.59 -3.41 -16.11
N SER A 60 -10.83 -4.69 -15.79
CA SER A 60 -12.19 -5.25 -15.60
C SER A 60 -13.00 -4.48 -14.56
N GLY A 61 -12.38 -4.03 -13.46
CA GLY A 61 -13.04 -3.17 -12.47
C GLY A 61 -13.44 -1.82 -13.06
N THR A 62 -12.58 -1.21 -13.87
CA THR A 62 -12.88 0.05 -14.58
C THR A 62 -14.06 -0.10 -15.53
N LEU A 63 -14.11 -1.19 -16.31
CA LEU A 63 -15.27 -1.48 -17.18
C LEU A 63 -16.56 -1.56 -16.37
N ARG A 64 -16.58 -2.37 -15.30
CA ARG A 64 -17.77 -2.54 -14.43
C ARG A 64 -18.21 -1.24 -13.78
N ALA A 65 -17.26 -0.43 -13.31
CA ALA A 65 -17.55 0.87 -12.72
C ALA A 65 -18.12 1.86 -13.75
N ALA A 66 -17.55 1.93 -14.97
CA ALA A 66 -18.03 2.76 -16.05
C ALA A 66 -19.44 2.36 -16.52
N GLN A 67 -19.72 1.06 -16.64
CA GLN A 67 -21.07 0.54 -16.94
C GLN A 67 -22.06 0.93 -15.85
N ALA A 68 -21.70 0.79 -14.56
CA ALA A 68 -22.54 1.19 -13.44
C ALA A 68 -22.80 2.71 -13.36
N LEU A 69 -21.91 3.53 -13.95
CA LEU A 69 -22.07 4.97 -14.12
C LEU A 69 -22.86 5.36 -15.40
N GLY A 70 -23.30 4.38 -16.18
CA GLY A 70 -24.07 4.62 -17.41
C GLY A 70 -23.23 5.21 -18.56
N TRP A 71 -21.91 4.92 -18.60
CA TRP A 71 -21.09 5.38 -19.71
C TRP A 71 -21.42 4.62 -20.99
N THR A 72 -21.37 5.30 -22.11
CA THR A 72 -21.60 4.72 -23.45
C THR A 72 -20.31 4.39 -24.17
N GLU A 73 -19.20 4.96 -23.74
CA GLU A 73 -17.87 4.78 -24.33
C GLU A 73 -16.83 4.55 -23.25
N ILE A 74 -15.77 3.80 -23.57
CA ILE A 74 -14.61 3.56 -22.72
C ILE A 74 -13.34 3.63 -23.56
N ALA A 75 -12.25 4.21 -23.01
CA ALA A 75 -10.95 4.20 -23.70
C ALA A 75 -10.28 2.85 -23.55
N ALA A 76 -9.90 2.23 -24.67
CA ALA A 76 -9.31 0.90 -24.73
C ALA A 76 -8.12 0.85 -25.67
N VAL A 77 -7.05 0.16 -25.25
CA VAL A 77 -5.98 -0.29 -26.14
C VAL A 77 -6.33 -1.70 -26.58
N ILE A 78 -6.46 -1.88 -27.90
CA ILE A 78 -6.77 -3.18 -28.48
C ILE A 78 -5.45 -3.84 -28.89
N VAL A 79 -5.19 -5.06 -28.36
CA VAL A 79 -3.99 -5.84 -28.61
C VAL A 79 -4.35 -7.11 -29.40
N ASP A 80 -3.48 -7.52 -30.31
CA ASP A 80 -3.67 -8.71 -31.16
C ASP A 80 -2.82 -9.88 -30.63
N ASP A 81 -3.03 -10.20 -29.34
CA ASP A 81 -2.34 -11.28 -28.65
C ASP A 81 -3.11 -12.60 -28.77
N ASP A 82 -2.41 -13.73 -28.73
CA ASP A 82 -3.04 -15.02 -28.53
C ASP A 82 -3.58 -15.17 -27.09
N ASN A 83 -4.40 -16.20 -26.87
CA ASN A 83 -5.05 -16.42 -25.57
C ASN A 83 -4.04 -16.68 -24.44
N ALA A 84 -2.91 -17.31 -24.72
CA ALA A 84 -1.90 -17.60 -23.71
C ALA A 84 -1.18 -16.31 -23.27
N THR A 85 -0.73 -15.52 -24.23
CA THR A 85 -0.08 -14.22 -23.99
C THR A 85 -1.03 -13.26 -23.28
N ALA A 86 -2.27 -13.14 -23.74
CA ALA A 86 -3.27 -12.27 -23.13
C ALA A 86 -3.59 -12.65 -21.67
N SER A 87 -3.64 -13.97 -21.37
CA SER A 87 -3.85 -14.45 -19.99
C SER A 87 -2.64 -14.20 -19.10
N GLN A 88 -1.41 -14.39 -19.60
CA GLN A 88 -0.18 -14.07 -18.89
C GLN A 88 -0.10 -12.58 -18.56
N TYR A 89 -0.43 -11.73 -19.54
CA TYR A 89 -0.49 -10.29 -19.33
C TYR A 89 -1.50 -9.90 -18.23
N ALA A 90 -2.71 -10.48 -18.25
CA ALA A 90 -3.73 -10.21 -17.26
C ALA A 90 -3.27 -10.55 -15.83
N ILE A 91 -2.54 -11.67 -15.67
CA ILE A 91 -1.94 -12.06 -14.38
C ILE A 91 -0.83 -11.08 -13.98
N ALA A 92 0.07 -10.76 -14.90
CA ALA A 92 1.20 -9.86 -14.62
C ALA A 92 0.75 -8.45 -14.23
N ASP A 93 -0.24 -7.86 -14.93
CA ASP A 93 -0.81 -6.54 -14.63
C ASP A 93 -1.37 -6.49 -13.21
N ASN A 94 -2.12 -7.51 -12.79
CA ASN A 94 -2.63 -7.60 -11.43
C ASN A 94 -1.50 -7.80 -10.41
N ARG A 95 -0.54 -8.72 -10.68
CA ARG A 95 0.50 -9.08 -9.71
C ARG A 95 1.49 -7.95 -9.47
N THR A 96 1.86 -7.20 -10.50
CA THR A 96 2.75 -6.04 -10.34
C THR A 96 2.12 -4.95 -9.48
N ALA A 97 0.82 -4.73 -9.57
CA ALA A 97 0.11 -3.79 -8.69
C ALA A 97 0.06 -4.26 -7.21
N GLU A 98 -0.01 -5.59 -6.98
CA GLU A 98 0.00 -6.16 -5.63
C GLU A 98 1.38 -6.15 -4.96
N LEU A 99 2.46 -6.19 -5.75
CA LEU A 99 3.83 -6.19 -5.23
C LEU A 99 4.34 -4.78 -4.86
N ALA A 100 3.62 -3.73 -5.27
CA ALA A 100 3.94 -2.37 -4.86
C ALA A 100 3.47 -2.12 -3.43
N GLU A 101 4.31 -1.45 -2.66
CA GLU A 101 4.01 -1.03 -1.29
C GLU A 101 3.90 0.49 -1.21
N TRP A 102 3.21 0.99 -0.21
CA TRP A 102 3.15 2.41 0.08
C TRP A 102 4.33 2.81 0.98
N ASP A 103 4.85 4.01 0.77
CA ASP A 103 5.59 4.73 1.77
C ASP A 103 4.54 5.33 2.72
N ASP A 104 4.38 4.73 3.88
CA ASP A 104 3.30 5.03 4.82
C ASP A 104 3.39 6.47 5.35
N GLU A 105 4.59 7.00 5.59
CA GLU A 105 4.78 8.39 6.04
C GLU A 105 4.36 9.38 4.94
N ALA A 106 4.80 9.15 3.72
CA ALA A 106 4.43 9.97 2.57
C ALA A 106 2.93 9.90 2.28
N LEU A 107 2.34 8.70 2.36
CA LEU A 107 0.91 8.48 2.16
C LEU A 107 0.09 9.22 3.22
N ALA A 108 0.44 9.09 4.51
CA ALA A 108 -0.24 9.79 5.61
C ALA A 108 -0.22 11.31 5.41
N SER A 109 0.94 11.87 5.04
CA SER A 109 1.08 13.31 4.76
C SER A 109 0.16 13.77 3.63
N LEU A 110 0.05 12.99 2.55
CA LEU A 110 -0.83 13.29 1.42
C LEU A 110 -2.32 13.23 1.82
N LEU A 111 -2.72 12.17 2.56
CA LEU A 111 -4.11 11.99 2.99
C LEU A 111 -4.58 13.04 3.98
N GLN A 112 -3.70 13.49 4.90
CA GLN A 112 -4.00 14.59 5.83
C GLN A 112 -4.24 15.93 5.12
N GLY A 113 -3.64 16.15 3.95
CA GLY A 113 -3.86 17.34 3.14
C GLY A 113 -5.17 17.33 2.34
N MET A 114 -5.95 16.23 2.38
CA MET A 114 -7.19 16.07 1.63
C MET A 114 -8.42 16.22 2.56
N ASP A 115 -9.51 16.77 2.03
CA ASP A 115 -10.80 16.67 2.69
C ASP A 115 -11.36 15.23 2.62
N GLU A 116 -12.35 14.92 3.46
CA GLU A 116 -12.94 13.59 3.57
C GLU A 116 -13.49 13.07 2.23
N GLN A 117 -14.20 13.91 1.48
CA GLN A 117 -14.78 13.53 0.20
C GLN A 117 -13.69 13.15 -0.82
N THR A 118 -12.60 13.90 -0.83
CA THR A 118 -11.45 13.63 -1.70
C THR A 118 -10.77 12.33 -1.28
N ARG A 119 -10.55 12.10 0.03
CA ARG A 119 -9.98 10.84 0.54
C ARG A 119 -10.81 9.62 0.13
N GLN A 120 -12.13 9.69 0.30
CA GLN A 120 -13.02 8.61 -0.11
C GLN A 120 -12.94 8.31 -1.62
N SER A 121 -12.77 9.34 -2.46
CA SER A 121 -12.67 9.17 -3.91
C SER A 121 -11.35 8.51 -4.36
N VAL A 122 -10.29 8.61 -3.56
CA VAL A 122 -9.02 7.91 -3.77
C VAL A 122 -8.95 6.56 -3.04
N GLY A 123 -9.98 6.20 -2.29
CA GLY A 123 -10.16 4.87 -1.70
C GLY A 123 -9.77 4.75 -0.24
N PHE A 124 -9.51 5.86 0.45
CA PHE A 124 -9.20 5.91 1.87
C PHE A 124 -10.33 6.61 2.62
N ASP A 125 -10.92 5.96 3.60
CA ASP A 125 -11.87 6.55 4.54
C ASP A 125 -11.15 7.08 5.80
N GLU A 126 -11.91 7.60 6.76
CA GLU A 126 -11.35 8.13 8.01
C GLU A 126 -10.70 7.01 8.84
N ASP A 127 -11.33 5.84 8.87
CA ASP A 127 -10.80 4.69 9.62
C ASP A 127 -9.47 4.20 9.01
N ASP A 128 -9.34 4.21 7.68
CA ASP A 128 -8.09 3.87 6.98
C ASP A 128 -6.96 4.87 7.34
N LEU A 129 -7.27 6.18 7.41
CA LEU A 129 -6.30 7.21 7.79
C LEU A 129 -5.90 7.07 9.26
N GLU A 130 -6.85 6.87 10.17
CA GLU A 130 -6.59 6.69 11.59
C GLU A 130 -5.71 5.45 11.84
N ALA A 131 -6.01 4.33 11.17
CA ALA A 131 -5.22 3.11 11.25
C ALA A 131 -3.78 3.34 10.75
N LEU A 132 -3.61 4.08 9.64
CA LEU A 132 -2.30 4.41 9.10
C LEU A 132 -1.51 5.29 10.08
N LEU A 133 -2.11 6.33 10.63
CA LEU A 133 -1.45 7.21 11.61
C LEU A 133 -1.06 6.46 12.89
N LYS A 134 -1.91 5.54 13.35
CA LYS A 134 -1.61 4.69 14.51
C LYS A 134 -0.43 3.77 14.23
N SER A 135 -0.30 3.20 13.03
CA SER A 135 0.85 2.35 12.67
C SER A 135 2.18 3.12 12.64
N LEU A 136 2.14 4.42 12.34
CA LEU A 136 3.32 5.30 12.34
C LEU A 136 3.68 5.85 13.73
N THR A 137 2.73 5.80 14.67
CA THR A 137 3.00 6.24 16.05
C THR A 137 3.65 5.06 16.81
N PRO A 138 4.85 5.23 17.39
CA PRO A 138 5.41 4.19 18.25
C PRO A 138 4.38 3.87 19.34
N GLU A 139 4.05 2.59 19.54
CA GLU A 139 3.21 2.20 20.68
C GLU A 139 3.89 2.70 21.96
N GLU A 140 3.31 3.71 22.61
CA GLU A 140 3.61 3.92 24.02
C GLU A 140 3.21 2.64 24.74
N PRO A 141 4.07 2.04 25.56
CA PRO A 141 3.72 0.83 26.29
C PRO A 141 2.44 1.11 27.07
N SER A 142 1.37 0.41 26.73
CA SER A 142 0.05 0.53 27.36
C SER A 142 0.20 0.45 28.88
N GLY A 143 -0.19 1.52 29.58
CA GLY A 143 0.05 1.75 30.99
C GLY A 143 -0.71 0.86 31.97
N ASP A 144 -1.16 -0.35 31.61
CA ASP A 144 -1.82 -1.34 32.46
C ASP A 144 -1.16 -2.71 32.49
N ALA A 145 -0.03 -2.88 31.84
CA ALA A 145 0.86 -3.99 32.18
C ALA A 145 1.64 -3.53 33.40
N GLU A 146 1.37 -4.12 34.59
CA GLU A 146 2.34 -4.10 35.69
C GLU A 146 3.71 -4.37 35.05
N PRO A 147 4.72 -3.54 35.36
CA PRO A 147 6.01 -3.71 34.72
C PRO A 147 6.59 -5.07 35.14
N MET A 148 6.44 -6.08 34.30
CA MET A 148 7.48 -7.12 34.23
C MET A 148 8.70 -6.40 33.64
N LEU A 149 9.19 -5.49 34.43
CA LEU A 149 10.40 -4.73 34.26
C LEU A 149 11.59 -5.68 34.24
N GLY A 150 11.96 -6.10 33.04
CA GLY A 150 13.36 -5.98 32.78
C GLY A 150 13.63 -4.48 32.61
N ALA A 151 13.98 -3.80 33.70
CA ALA A 151 14.35 -2.39 33.67
C ALA A 151 15.31 -2.19 32.48
N VAL A 152 15.05 -1.17 31.64
CA VAL A 152 16.00 -0.76 30.61
C VAL A 152 17.31 -0.51 31.35
N GLN A 153 18.25 -1.44 31.25
CA GLN A 153 19.55 -1.33 31.90
C GLN A 153 20.46 -0.56 30.95
N TYR A 154 20.70 0.68 31.28
CA TYR A 154 21.76 1.43 30.62
C TYR A 154 23.10 0.90 31.13
N SER A 155 23.93 0.39 30.22
CA SER A 155 25.26 -0.12 30.52
C SER A 155 26.30 0.72 29.81
N VAL A 156 27.38 1.01 30.48
CA VAL A 156 28.57 1.63 29.89
C VAL A 156 29.66 0.56 29.89
N VAL A 157 30.24 0.32 28.73
CA VAL A 157 31.40 -0.56 28.59
C VAL A 157 32.66 0.32 28.59
N VAL A 158 33.60 0.00 29.46
CA VAL A 158 34.88 0.71 29.52
C VAL A 158 35.99 -0.31 29.26
N ASP A 159 36.79 -0.04 28.24
CA ASP A 159 37.97 -0.85 27.91
C ASP A 159 39.15 -0.35 28.76
N VAL A 160 39.85 -1.30 29.36
CA VAL A 160 41.05 -1.02 30.21
C VAL A 160 42.19 -1.97 29.86
N ASP A 161 43.40 -1.49 29.96
CA ASP A 161 44.62 -2.25 29.64
C ASP A 161 45.03 -3.11 30.83
N GLY A 162 44.52 -4.37 30.87
CA GLY A 162 44.98 -5.42 31.76
C GLY A 162 44.13 -5.60 33.04
N ALA A 163 44.28 -6.78 33.66
CA ALA A 163 43.49 -7.24 34.79
C ALA A 163 43.61 -6.34 36.03
N HIS A 164 44.77 -5.74 36.25
CA HIS A 164 45.02 -4.88 37.42
C HIS A 164 44.23 -3.55 37.30
N ALA A 165 44.30 -2.91 36.15
CA ALA A 165 43.53 -1.70 35.89
C ALA A 165 42.01 -1.95 35.94
N GLN A 166 41.56 -3.13 35.47
CA GLN A 166 40.17 -3.54 35.59
C GLN A 166 39.72 -3.68 37.03
N ALA A 167 40.52 -4.31 37.89
CA ALA A 167 40.20 -4.49 39.30
C ALA A 167 40.14 -3.14 40.06
N GLU A 168 41.10 -2.27 39.82
CA GLU A 168 41.10 -0.93 40.45
C GLU A 168 39.88 -0.06 40.02
N LEU A 169 39.50 -0.13 38.71
CA LEU A 169 38.35 0.56 38.20
C LEU A 169 37.02 0.04 38.83
N LEU A 170 36.89 -1.30 38.90
CA LEU A 170 35.73 -1.94 39.54
C LEU A 170 35.57 -1.54 40.99
N GLU A 171 36.66 -1.61 41.81
CA GLU A 171 36.66 -1.20 43.21
C GLU A 171 36.27 0.28 43.41
N ARG A 172 36.72 1.14 42.50
CA ARG A 172 36.37 2.59 42.56
C ARG A 172 34.90 2.82 42.26
N LEU A 173 34.38 2.21 41.19
CA LEU A 173 33.00 2.39 40.78
C LEU A 173 32.01 1.76 41.78
N GLU A 174 32.37 0.64 42.41
CA GLU A 174 31.55 0.03 43.44
C GLU A 174 31.48 0.92 44.72
N ARG A 175 32.59 1.58 45.08
CA ARG A 175 32.61 2.57 46.19
C ARG A 175 31.73 3.81 45.85
N GLU A 176 31.61 4.16 44.59
CA GLU A 176 30.76 5.24 44.13
C GLU A 176 29.27 4.82 43.99
N GLY A 177 28.95 3.54 44.25
CA GLY A 177 27.57 3.03 44.27
C GLY A 177 27.09 2.42 42.94
N TYR A 178 27.95 2.25 41.95
CA TYR A 178 27.61 1.62 40.69
C TYR A 178 27.64 0.09 40.81
N LYS A 179 26.71 -0.59 40.11
CA LYS A 179 26.75 -2.05 39.96
C LYS A 179 27.63 -2.38 38.77
N CYS A 180 28.77 -3.00 39.06
CA CYS A 180 29.76 -3.37 38.04
C CYS A 180 29.85 -4.86 37.85
N ARG A 181 30.25 -5.30 36.66
CA ARG A 181 30.69 -6.67 36.39
C ARG A 181 31.82 -6.69 35.35
N ALA A 182 32.81 -7.53 35.57
CA ALA A 182 33.85 -7.74 34.58
C ALA A 182 33.30 -8.52 33.38
N LEU A 183 33.62 -8.06 32.17
CA LEU A 183 33.49 -8.82 30.92
C LEU A 183 34.89 -9.22 30.47
N MET A 184 35.11 -10.51 30.28
CA MET A 184 36.35 -11.02 29.67
C MET A 184 36.03 -11.42 28.26
N SER A 185 36.75 -10.90 27.29
CA SER A 185 36.72 -11.27 25.89
C SER A 185 37.73 -12.34 25.54
#